data_10ff93fa4d6093fef4acf1db852cb20f
#
_entry.id   10ff93fa4d6093fef4acf1db852cb20f
#
_cell.length_a   1.000
_cell.length_b   1.000
_cell.length_c   1.000
_cell.angle_alpha   90.00
_cell.angle_beta   90.00
_cell.angle_gamma   90.00
#
_symmetry.space_group_name_H-M   'P 1'
#
loop_
_entity.id
_entity.type
_entity.pdbx_description
1 polymer ?
#
loop_
_entity_poly.entity_id
_entity_poly.type
_entity_poly.pdbx_seq_one_letter_code
_entity_poly.pdbx_strand_id
1 'polypeptide(L)'
;NGMFANCSELAALDLSNFNTANVTDMTSMFSACTVLAELKVPNFNTEKVVSMFGMFANNKALTSLDLSSFNTPEVTTMKGMFSGCSALTSLNISNFNTAKVTDMYGMFFSCEALPSLDLSNFDTEKVTDMYGMFAYCKAMKSLKLSSFDTKNVKNMSFMFFYCSSLPTLDLSGFNTENVTDMGAMFKYCLEMEKIDVAKFNTEKVTNMRGMFSGCRKITSLDLSHFNTENVTNTNTMFFSCDAITSLNLSSFKLEKVTDMGSMFFACEKMKTIYCDYTWKCAEST
;
A
#
# COMPACT_ATOMS: atom_id res chain seq x y z
N ASN A 1 -14.27 -17.38 -14.12
CA ASN A 1 -14.03 -17.00 -12.74
C ASN A 1 -13.60 -18.25 -11.97
N GLY A 2 -12.51 -18.18 -11.19
CA GLY A 2 -12.02 -19.24 -10.32
C GLY A 2 -11.64 -20.60 -10.97
N MET A 3 -11.36 -20.65 -12.26
CA MET A 3 -11.22 -21.92 -13.01
C MET A 3 -10.22 -22.91 -12.38
N PHE A 4 -9.11 -22.41 -11.87
CA PHE A 4 -8.08 -23.21 -11.20
C PHE A 4 -7.97 -22.85 -9.69
N ALA A 5 -8.93 -22.11 -9.14
CA ALA A 5 -8.84 -21.69 -7.74
C ALA A 5 -8.74 -22.89 -6.80
N ASN A 6 -7.88 -22.77 -5.78
CA ASN A 6 -7.62 -23.82 -4.78
C ASN A 6 -7.07 -25.15 -5.34
N CYS A 7 -6.45 -25.16 -6.53
CA CYS A 7 -5.72 -26.32 -7.01
C CYS A 7 -4.40 -26.45 -6.23
N SER A 8 -4.49 -26.87 -4.95
CA SER A 8 -3.39 -26.85 -3.98
C SER A 8 -2.23 -27.79 -4.29
N GLU A 9 -2.42 -28.80 -5.15
CA GLU A 9 -1.41 -29.76 -5.58
C GLU A 9 -0.84 -29.46 -6.99
N LEU A 10 -1.34 -28.40 -7.65
CA LEU A 10 -0.92 -28.02 -8.98
C LEU A 10 0.43 -27.28 -8.93
N ALA A 11 1.52 -27.95 -9.29
CA ALA A 11 2.87 -27.40 -9.22
C ALA A 11 3.29 -26.60 -10.45
N ALA A 12 2.79 -26.95 -11.63
CA ALA A 12 3.07 -26.26 -12.89
C ALA A 12 1.84 -26.25 -13.80
N LEU A 13 1.67 -25.17 -14.55
CA LEU A 13 0.56 -25.03 -15.49
C LEU A 13 0.98 -24.26 -16.73
N ASP A 14 0.82 -24.89 -17.89
CA ASP A 14 1.08 -24.24 -19.18
C ASP A 14 -0.25 -24.05 -19.93
N LEU A 15 -0.63 -22.81 -20.14
CA LEU A 15 -1.84 -22.38 -20.83
C LEU A 15 -1.53 -21.67 -22.16
N SER A 16 -0.37 -21.96 -22.75
CA SER A 16 0.08 -21.31 -24.00
C SER A 16 -0.90 -21.48 -25.17
N ASN A 17 -1.74 -22.53 -25.13
CA ASN A 17 -2.74 -22.79 -26.17
C ASN A 17 -4.17 -22.34 -25.79
N PHE A 18 -4.33 -21.66 -24.65
CA PHE A 18 -5.64 -21.18 -24.25
C PHE A 18 -6.05 -19.94 -25.07
N ASN A 19 -7.26 -19.98 -25.60
CA ASN A 19 -7.88 -18.82 -26.24
C ASN A 19 -8.76 -18.09 -25.23
N THR A 20 -8.32 -16.89 -24.81
CA THR A 20 -9.05 -16.04 -23.84
C THR A 20 -9.72 -14.82 -24.48
N ALA A 21 -9.77 -14.71 -25.83
CA ALA A 21 -10.27 -13.53 -26.54
C ALA A 21 -11.71 -13.12 -26.23
N ASN A 22 -12.53 -14.01 -25.65
CA ASN A 22 -13.90 -13.71 -25.23
C ASN A 22 -14.08 -13.74 -23.71
N VAL A 23 -13.00 -13.84 -22.94
CA VAL A 23 -13.08 -13.85 -21.48
C VAL A 23 -13.27 -12.41 -20.98
N THR A 24 -14.30 -12.20 -20.15
CA THR A 24 -14.60 -10.90 -19.54
C THR A 24 -14.36 -10.87 -18.04
N ASP A 25 -14.21 -12.04 -17.39
CA ASP A 25 -13.99 -12.15 -15.94
C ASP A 25 -12.90 -13.20 -15.65
N MET A 26 -11.79 -12.74 -15.08
CA MET A 26 -10.66 -13.56 -14.62
C MET A 26 -10.54 -13.56 -13.08
N THR A 27 -11.61 -13.17 -12.38
CA THR A 27 -11.65 -13.17 -10.91
C THR A 27 -11.19 -14.50 -10.36
N SER A 28 -10.18 -14.45 -9.47
CA SER A 28 -9.63 -15.58 -8.71
C SER A 28 -9.18 -16.78 -9.58
N MET A 29 -8.89 -16.58 -10.87
CA MET A 29 -8.68 -17.69 -11.81
C MET A 29 -7.62 -18.69 -11.34
N PHE A 30 -6.54 -18.21 -10.71
CA PHE A 30 -5.45 -19.01 -10.16
C PHE A 30 -5.31 -18.85 -8.65
N SER A 31 -6.31 -18.32 -7.96
CA SER A 31 -6.21 -18.03 -6.53
C SER A 31 -5.94 -19.29 -5.72
N ALA A 32 -5.05 -19.19 -4.74
CA ALA A 32 -4.72 -20.24 -3.77
C ALA A 32 -4.18 -21.55 -4.39
N CYS A 33 -3.52 -21.49 -5.54
CA CYS A 33 -2.69 -22.59 -6.04
C CYS A 33 -1.33 -22.54 -5.30
N THR A 34 -1.33 -22.95 -4.04
CA THR A 34 -0.27 -22.62 -3.06
C THR A 34 1.11 -23.22 -3.40
N VAL A 35 1.16 -24.28 -4.20
CA VAL A 35 2.39 -24.94 -4.64
C VAL A 35 2.74 -24.63 -6.11
N LEU A 36 1.94 -23.80 -6.79
CA LEU A 36 2.16 -23.44 -8.19
C LEU A 36 3.45 -22.62 -8.30
N ALA A 37 4.50 -23.24 -8.83
CA ALA A 37 5.82 -22.64 -8.99
C ALA A 37 6.06 -22.11 -10.41
N GLU A 38 5.41 -22.69 -11.40
CA GLU A 38 5.53 -22.30 -12.81
C GLU A 38 4.14 -22.09 -13.44
N LEU A 39 3.90 -20.90 -13.98
CA LEU A 39 2.69 -20.57 -14.72
C LEU A 39 3.04 -19.88 -16.04
N LYS A 40 2.60 -20.47 -17.17
CA LYS A 40 2.78 -19.91 -18.50
C LYS A 40 1.45 -19.46 -19.10
N VAL A 41 1.34 -18.17 -19.37
CA VAL A 41 0.14 -17.51 -19.96
C VAL A 41 0.52 -16.56 -21.11
N PRO A 42 1.46 -16.93 -22.02
CA PRO A 42 2.06 -15.98 -22.96
C PRO A 42 1.07 -15.44 -24.00
N ASN A 43 -0.04 -16.13 -24.24
CA ASN A 43 -1.01 -15.79 -25.29
C ASN A 43 -2.37 -15.35 -24.73
N PHE A 44 -2.43 -14.99 -23.44
CA PHE A 44 -3.67 -14.49 -22.87
C PHE A 44 -4.05 -13.13 -23.50
N ASN A 45 -5.19 -13.10 -24.14
CA ASN A 45 -5.84 -11.85 -24.54
C ASN A 45 -6.75 -11.38 -23.40
N THR A 46 -6.49 -10.20 -22.86
CA THR A 46 -7.21 -9.63 -21.73
C THR A 46 -7.98 -8.36 -22.09
N GLU A 47 -8.09 -8.02 -23.38
CA GLU A 47 -8.70 -6.77 -23.84
C GLU A 47 -10.17 -6.59 -23.43
N LYS A 48 -10.90 -7.69 -23.23
CA LYS A 48 -12.32 -7.67 -22.81
C LYS A 48 -12.51 -7.93 -21.31
N VAL A 49 -11.43 -8.15 -20.56
CA VAL A 49 -11.52 -8.50 -19.13
C VAL A 49 -11.88 -7.26 -18.33
N VAL A 50 -12.93 -7.37 -17.52
CA VAL A 50 -13.44 -6.30 -16.66
C VAL A 50 -12.98 -6.48 -15.22
N SER A 51 -12.79 -7.72 -14.76
CA SER A 51 -12.35 -8.03 -13.39
C SER A 51 -11.15 -8.95 -13.38
N MET A 52 -10.12 -8.53 -12.62
CA MET A 52 -8.95 -9.33 -12.25
C MET A 52 -8.83 -9.47 -10.72
N PHE A 53 -9.97 -9.35 -10.00
CA PHE A 53 -10.01 -9.49 -8.54
C PHE A 53 -9.35 -10.79 -8.09
N GLY A 54 -8.29 -10.70 -7.29
CA GLY A 54 -7.60 -11.83 -6.69
C GLY A 54 -7.06 -12.87 -7.69
N MET A 55 -6.83 -12.51 -8.96
CA MET A 55 -6.53 -13.49 -10.02
C MET A 55 -5.39 -14.44 -9.66
N PHE A 56 -4.33 -13.93 -9.03
CA PHE A 56 -3.16 -14.70 -8.60
C PHE A 56 -3.03 -14.76 -7.07
N ALA A 57 -4.06 -14.41 -6.31
CA ALA A 57 -3.95 -14.31 -4.86
C ALA A 57 -3.51 -15.64 -4.22
N ASN A 58 -2.62 -15.56 -3.20
CA ASN A 58 -2.12 -16.69 -2.42
C ASN A 58 -1.35 -17.77 -3.21
N ASN A 59 -0.72 -17.42 -4.31
CA ASN A 59 0.24 -18.28 -5.00
C ASN A 59 1.62 -18.19 -4.33
N LYS A 60 1.77 -18.90 -3.22
CA LYS A 60 2.92 -18.76 -2.31
C LYS A 60 4.23 -19.30 -2.85
N ALA A 61 4.19 -20.22 -3.84
CA ALA A 61 5.37 -20.83 -4.44
C ALA A 61 5.81 -20.14 -5.75
N LEU A 62 4.98 -19.24 -6.31
CA LEU A 62 5.27 -18.59 -7.59
C LEU A 62 6.40 -17.57 -7.40
N THR A 63 7.56 -17.83 -8.05
CA THR A 63 8.75 -16.99 -7.90
C THR A 63 8.89 -15.93 -9.00
N SER A 64 8.32 -16.18 -10.17
CA SER A 64 8.31 -15.23 -11.29
C SER A 64 7.00 -15.29 -12.05
N LEU A 65 6.56 -14.13 -12.57
CA LEU A 65 5.35 -14.05 -13.38
C LEU A 65 5.53 -13.01 -14.48
N ASP A 66 5.45 -13.44 -15.73
CA ASP A 66 5.48 -12.56 -16.89
C ASP A 66 4.06 -12.40 -17.45
N LEU A 67 3.54 -11.18 -17.33
CA LEU A 67 2.23 -10.76 -17.82
C LEU A 67 2.36 -9.69 -18.92
N SER A 68 3.48 -9.69 -19.65
CA SER A 68 3.73 -8.73 -20.73
C SER A 68 2.72 -8.86 -21.89
N SER A 69 2.02 -10.00 -22.02
CA SER A 69 0.92 -10.18 -22.97
C SER A 69 -0.40 -9.51 -22.53
N PHE A 70 -0.52 -9.12 -21.24
CA PHE A 70 -1.77 -8.57 -20.71
C PHE A 70 -1.94 -7.11 -21.14
N ASN A 71 -3.00 -6.82 -21.87
CA ASN A 71 -3.50 -5.48 -22.12
C ASN A 71 -4.87 -5.33 -21.42
N THR A 72 -5.02 -4.37 -20.49
CA THR A 72 -6.13 -4.34 -19.54
C THR A 72 -7.03 -3.10 -19.64
N PRO A 73 -7.45 -2.66 -20.85
CA PRO A 73 -8.14 -1.38 -21.06
C PRO A 73 -9.56 -1.33 -20.46
N GLU A 74 -10.17 -2.48 -20.21
CA GLU A 74 -11.52 -2.57 -19.65
C GLU A 74 -11.54 -2.95 -18.16
N VAL A 75 -10.39 -3.24 -17.55
CA VAL A 75 -10.34 -3.68 -16.14
C VAL A 75 -10.71 -2.54 -15.20
N THR A 76 -11.69 -2.81 -14.32
CA THR A 76 -12.18 -1.86 -13.32
C THR A 76 -11.71 -2.17 -11.91
N THR A 77 -11.32 -3.42 -11.62
CA THR A 77 -10.77 -3.82 -10.33
C THR A 77 -9.56 -4.74 -10.47
N MET A 78 -8.51 -4.41 -9.74
CA MET A 78 -7.31 -5.22 -9.54
C MET A 78 -7.10 -5.54 -8.06
N LYS A 79 -8.18 -5.42 -7.26
CA LYS A 79 -8.15 -5.70 -5.81
C LYS A 79 -7.54 -7.05 -5.52
N GLY A 80 -6.49 -7.07 -4.68
CA GLY A 80 -5.82 -8.27 -4.22
C GLY A 80 -5.21 -9.14 -5.33
N MET A 81 -4.97 -8.60 -6.54
CA MET A 81 -4.58 -9.42 -7.71
C MET A 81 -3.36 -10.30 -7.43
N PHE A 82 -2.37 -9.80 -6.72
CA PHE A 82 -1.14 -10.52 -6.35
C PHE A 82 -1.02 -10.73 -4.83
N SER A 83 -2.10 -10.51 -4.07
CA SER A 83 -2.08 -10.62 -2.61
C SER A 83 -1.60 -12.00 -2.18
N GLY A 84 -0.58 -12.06 -1.29
CA GLY A 84 -0.05 -13.33 -0.78
C GLY A 84 0.86 -14.10 -1.75
N CYS A 85 1.32 -13.50 -2.85
CA CYS A 85 2.37 -14.07 -3.69
C CYS A 85 3.74 -13.89 -3.00
N SER A 86 3.93 -14.57 -1.86
CA SER A 86 5.02 -14.28 -0.91
C SER A 86 6.41 -14.63 -1.42
N ALA A 87 6.54 -15.58 -2.36
CA ALA A 87 7.82 -15.96 -2.96
C ALA A 87 8.15 -15.18 -4.25
N LEU A 88 7.27 -14.29 -4.72
CA LEU A 88 7.42 -13.60 -6.00
C LEU A 88 8.61 -12.63 -5.95
N THR A 89 9.64 -12.90 -6.77
CA THR A 89 10.84 -12.07 -6.88
C THR A 89 10.92 -11.28 -8.19
N SER A 90 10.14 -11.69 -9.21
CA SER A 90 10.08 -11.01 -10.50
C SER A 90 8.65 -10.95 -11.01
N LEU A 91 8.20 -9.76 -11.39
CA LEU A 91 6.86 -9.51 -11.92
C LEU A 91 6.95 -8.53 -13.10
N ASN A 92 6.46 -8.94 -14.26
CA ASN A 92 6.37 -8.07 -15.44
C ASN A 92 4.91 -7.72 -15.72
N ILE A 93 4.54 -6.47 -15.48
CA ILE A 93 3.22 -5.86 -15.69
C ILE A 93 3.34 -4.57 -16.54
N SER A 94 4.36 -4.50 -17.38
CA SER A 94 4.71 -3.30 -18.15
C SER A 94 3.61 -2.83 -19.12
N ASN A 95 2.73 -3.74 -19.56
CA ASN A 95 1.66 -3.45 -20.51
C ASN A 95 0.27 -3.26 -19.86
N PHE A 96 0.20 -3.23 -18.53
CA PHE A 96 -1.07 -2.97 -17.86
C PHE A 96 -1.59 -1.56 -18.18
N ASN A 97 -2.83 -1.48 -18.61
CA ASN A 97 -3.59 -0.24 -18.73
C ASN A 97 -4.56 -0.14 -17.55
N THR A 98 -4.34 0.82 -16.65
CA THR A 98 -5.13 0.96 -15.42
C THR A 98 -6.11 2.13 -15.45
N ALA A 99 -6.29 2.80 -16.60
CA ALA A 99 -7.10 4.02 -16.72
C ALA A 99 -8.59 3.86 -16.32
N LYS A 100 -9.11 2.64 -16.23
CA LYS A 100 -10.48 2.37 -15.74
C LYS A 100 -10.51 1.77 -14.34
N VAL A 101 -9.36 1.47 -13.73
CA VAL A 101 -9.30 0.83 -12.42
C VAL A 101 -9.75 1.81 -11.33
N THR A 102 -10.68 1.37 -10.47
CA THR A 102 -11.22 2.16 -9.36
C THR A 102 -10.83 1.61 -7.99
N ASP A 103 -10.38 0.36 -7.92
CA ASP A 103 -10.05 -0.36 -6.68
C ASP A 103 -8.73 -1.13 -6.84
N MET A 104 -7.72 -0.70 -6.06
CA MET A 104 -6.39 -1.34 -5.95
C MET A 104 -6.11 -1.83 -4.53
N TYR A 105 -7.16 -2.03 -3.71
CA TYR A 105 -7.06 -2.58 -2.35
C TYR A 105 -6.16 -3.81 -2.31
N GLY A 106 -5.06 -3.76 -1.55
CA GLY A 106 -4.18 -4.88 -1.31
C GLY A 106 -3.58 -5.54 -2.57
N MET A 107 -3.44 -4.82 -3.70
CA MET A 107 -3.03 -5.42 -4.97
C MET A 107 -1.74 -6.23 -4.85
N PHE A 108 -0.76 -5.75 -4.07
CA PHE A 108 0.53 -6.40 -3.82
C PHE A 108 0.71 -6.79 -2.34
N PHE A 109 -0.39 -6.89 -1.58
CA PHE A 109 -0.34 -7.25 -0.16
C PHE A 109 0.43 -8.55 0.06
N SER A 110 1.42 -8.57 0.96
CA SER A 110 2.29 -9.73 1.25
C SER A 110 3.04 -10.30 0.02
N CYS A 111 3.45 -9.47 -0.93
CA CYS A 111 4.49 -9.81 -1.89
C CYS A 111 5.86 -9.68 -1.21
N GLU A 112 6.12 -10.57 -0.23
CA GLU A 112 7.19 -10.41 0.76
C GLU A 112 8.60 -10.43 0.15
N ALA A 113 8.81 -11.20 -0.92
CA ALA A 113 10.11 -11.38 -1.56
C ALA A 113 10.39 -10.41 -2.72
N LEU A 114 9.40 -9.57 -3.14
CA LEU A 114 9.53 -8.69 -4.29
C LEU A 114 10.51 -7.53 -3.98
N PRO A 115 11.68 -7.44 -4.65
CA PRO A 115 12.72 -6.49 -4.29
C PRO A 115 12.50 -5.09 -4.86
N SER A 116 11.78 -4.99 -5.97
CA SER A 116 11.48 -3.73 -6.63
C SER A 116 10.22 -3.82 -7.46
N LEU A 117 9.57 -2.67 -7.67
CA LEU A 117 8.41 -2.56 -8.53
C LEU A 117 8.39 -1.19 -9.23
N ASP A 118 8.23 -1.21 -10.55
CA ASP A 118 8.06 0.00 -11.35
C ASP A 118 6.62 0.09 -11.82
N LEU A 119 5.89 1.08 -11.32
CA LEU A 119 4.49 1.36 -11.65
C LEU A 119 4.33 2.69 -12.40
N SER A 120 5.39 3.16 -13.05
CA SER A 120 5.37 4.43 -13.80
C SER A 120 4.40 4.44 -14.99
N ASN A 121 3.89 3.27 -15.40
CA ASN A 121 2.84 3.11 -16.40
C ASN A 121 1.40 3.11 -15.83
N PHE A 122 1.24 3.14 -14.49
CA PHE A 122 -0.09 3.08 -13.88
C PHE A 122 -0.77 4.46 -13.92
N ASP A 123 -1.96 4.51 -14.47
CA ASP A 123 -2.91 5.61 -14.31
C ASP A 123 -3.80 5.27 -13.11
N THR A 124 -3.76 6.11 -12.08
CA THR A 124 -4.52 5.91 -10.84
C THR A 124 -5.58 7.00 -10.61
N GLU A 125 -5.84 7.85 -11.62
CA GLU A 125 -6.79 8.97 -11.51
C GLU A 125 -8.16 8.55 -10.96
N LYS A 126 -8.65 7.35 -11.29
CA LYS A 126 -9.97 6.87 -10.86
C LYS A 126 -9.95 6.02 -9.60
N VAL A 127 -8.77 5.73 -9.05
CA VAL A 127 -8.65 4.87 -7.88
C VAL A 127 -9.16 5.60 -6.63
N THR A 128 -10.02 4.92 -5.87
CA THR A 128 -10.62 5.45 -4.64
C THR A 128 -10.15 4.74 -3.38
N ASP A 129 -9.60 3.52 -3.50
CA ASP A 129 -9.11 2.72 -2.37
C ASP A 129 -7.73 2.13 -2.69
N MET A 130 -6.74 2.49 -1.86
CA MET A 130 -5.37 1.97 -1.89
C MET A 130 -4.98 1.31 -0.57
N TYR A 131 -5.99 0.87 0.24
CA TYR A 131 -5.74 0.17 1.50
C TYR A 131 -4.72 -0.95 1.31
N GLY A 132 -3.64 -0.93 2.09
CA GLY A 132 -2.66 -2.00 2.16
C GLY A 132 -2.03 -2.40 0.81
N MET A 133 -2.03 -1.51 -0.20
CA MET A 133 -1.60 -1.87 -1.57
C MET A 133 -0.23 -2.53 -1.60
N PHE A 134 0.71 -2.09 -0.77
CA PHE A 134 2.06 -2.63 -0.65
C PHE A 134 2.36 -3.21 0.74
N ALA A 135 1.34 -3.43 1.56
CA ALA A 135 1.54 -3.93 2.92
C ALA A 135 2.28 -5.27 2.92
N TYR A 136 3.25 -5.42 3.83
CA TYR A 136 4.13 -6.59 3.95
C TYR A 136 5.03 -6.87 2.73
N CYS A 137 5.31 -5.90 1.88
CA CYS A 137 6.36 -6.01 0.87
C CYS A 137 7.74 -5.85 1.54
N LYS A 138 8.14 -6.83 2.34
CA LYS A 138 9.28 -6.76 3.27
C LYS A 138 10.63 -6.59 2.57
N ALA A 139 10.82 -7.23 1.41
CA ALA A 139 12.08 -7.15 0.66
C ALA A 139 12.17 -5.95 -0.28
N MET A 140 11.09 -5.14 -0.38
CA MET A 140 11.02 -4.00 -1.30
C MET A 140 12.08 -2.95 -0.96
N LYS A 141 13.00 -2.70 -1.90
CA LYS A 141 14.08 -1.72 -1.80
C LYS A 141 13.88 -0.52 -2.71
N SER A 142 13.06 -0.68 -3.76
CA SER A 142 12.76 0.39 -4.71
C SER A 142 11.31 0.27 -5.19
N LEU A 143 10.58 1.37 -5.12
CA LEU A 143 9.20 1.47 -5.56
C LEU A 143 9.02 2.79 -6.32
N LYS A 144 8.65 2.71 -7.61
CA LYS A 144 8.41 3.89 -8.44
C LYS A 144 6.91 4.14 -8.59
N LEU A 145 6.47 5.31 -8.14
CA LEU A 145 5.07 5.77 -8.10
C LEU A 145 4.90 7.13 -8.80
N SER A 146 5.81 7.51 -9.71
CA SER A 146 5.84 8.86 -10.29
C SER A 146 4.60 9.23 -11.11
N SER A 147 3.82 8.24 -11.55
CA SER A 147 2.56 8.44 -12.30
C SER A 147 1.31 8.48 -11.42
N PHE A 148 1.45 8.23 -10.11
CA PHE A 148 0.28 8.13 -9.24
C PHE A 148 -0.42 9.48 -9.08
N ASP A 149 -1.66 9.57 -9.56
CA ASP A 149 -2.61 10.61 -9.20
C ASP A 149 -3.54 10.06 -8.11
N THR A 150 -3.45 10.61 -6.91
CA THR A 150 -4.20 10.12 -5.75
C THR A 150 -5.35 11.02 -5.34
N LYS A 151 -5.72 12.00 -6.19
CA LYS A 151 -6.75 13.01 -5.87
C LYS A 151 -8.12 12.43 -5.48
N ASN A 152 -8.46 11.24 -5.98
CA ASN A 152 -9.74 10.59 -5.68
C ASN A 152 -9.65 9.52 -4.57
N VAL A 153 -8.43 9.27 -4.04
CA VAL A 153 -8.23 8.25 -3.00
C VAL A 153 -8.78 8.73 -1.65
N LYS A 154 -9.57 7.88 -1.02
CA LYS A 154 -10.17 8.12 0.30
C LYS A 154 -9.47 7.35 1.41
N ASN A 155 -8.90 6.19 1.09
CA ASN A 155 -8.29 5.29 2.05
C ASN A 155 -6.86 4.93 1.62
N MET A 156 -5.88 5.35 2.43
CA MET A 156 -4.46 5.03 2.29
C MET A 156 -3.93 4.26 3.51
N SER A 157 -4.85 3.79 4.40
CA SER A 157 -4.40 3.07 5.58
C SER A 157 -3.65 1.80 5.20
N PHE A 158 -2.60 1.50 5.97
CA PHE A 158 -1.70 0.37 5.74
C PHE A 158 -0.96 0.36 4.39
N MET A 159 -1.00 1.42 3.57
CA MET A 159 -0.51 1.37 2.18
C MET A 159 0.93 0.86 2.07
N PHE A 160 1.82 1.27 2.96
CA PHE A 160 3.23 0.83 3.02
C PHE A 160 3.56 0.08 4.33
N PHE A 161 2.54 -0.47 4.99
CA PHE A 161 2.71 -1.17 6.26
C PHE A 161 3.71 -2.33 6.13
N TYR A 162 4.72 -2.32 6.99
CA TYR A 162 5.78 -3.35 6.99
C TYR A 162 6.58 -3.45 5.66
N CYS A 163 6.75 -2.33 4.93
CA CYS A 163 7.76 -2.21 3.87
C CYS A 163 9.14 -2.02 4.52
N SER A 164 9.58 -3.06 5.26
CA SER A 164 10.67 -2.94 6.23
C SER A 164 12.05 -2.66 5.63
N SER A 165 12.26 -2.97 4.34
CA SER A 165 13.54 -2.73 3.64
C SER A 165 13.56 -1.50 2.75
N LEU A 166 12.46 -0.71 2.69
CA LEU A 166 12.34 0.45 1.80
C LEU A 166 13.03 1.68 2.43
N PRO A 167 14.15 2.19 1.86
CA PRO A 167 14.92 3.26 2.48
C PRO A 167 14.35 4.66 2.19
N THR A 168 13.76 4.83 1.02
CA THR A 168 13.19 6.11 0.56
C THR A 168 11.96 5.87 -0.29
N LEU A 169 11.08 6.87 -0.36
CA LEU A 169 9.88 6.82 -1.18
C LEU A 169 9.57 8.23 -1.71
N ASP A 170 9.38 8.35 -3.03
CA ASP A 170 8.93 9.59 -3.64
C ASP A 170 7.41 9.66 -3.60
N LEU A 171 6.90 10.60 -2.80
CA LEU A 171 5.47 10.90 -2.63
C LEU A 171 5.09 12.27 -3.22
N SER A 172 5.97 12.86 -4.02
CA SER A 172 5.79 14.22 -4.55
C SER A 172 4.56 14.39 -5.44
N GLY A 173 4.06 13.30 -6.02
CA GLY A 173 2.82 13.25 -6.82
C GLY A 173 1.55 13.03 -6.01
N PHE A 174 1.65 12.76 -4.70
CA PHE A 174 0.47 12.43 -3.89
C PHE A 174 -0.37 13.66 -3.56
N ASN A 175 -1.63 13.63 -3.94
CA ASN A 175 -2.67 14.55 -3.49
C ASN A 175 -3.55 13.82 -2.47
N THR A 176 -3.57 14.29 -1.22
CA THR A 176 -4.31 13.64 -0.14
C THR A 176 -5.55 14.41 0.30
N GLU A 177 -6.02 15.38 -0.49
CA GLU A 177 -7.14 16.26 -0.13
C GLU A 177 -8.47 15.53 0.16
N ASN A 178 -8.63 14.32 -0.34
CA ASN A 178 -9.83 13.49 -0.14
C ASN A 178 -9.60 12.29 0.79
N VAL A 179 -8.39 12.13 1.32
CA VAL A 179 -8.07 11.02 2.20
C VAL A 179 -8.68 11.23 3.58
N THR A 180 -9.37 10.20 4.07
CA THR A 180 -10.00 10.19 5.40
C THR A 180 -9.29 9.24 6.37
N ASP A 181 -8.56 8.25 5.86
CA ASP A 181 -7.83 7.28 6.68
C ASP A 181 -6.38 7.12 6.21
N MET A 182 -5.43 7.45 7.13
CA MET A 182 -3.98 7.28 6.98
C MET A 182 -3.40 6.34 8.05
N GLY A 183 -4.25 5.58 8.73
CA GLY A 183 -3.84 4.69 9.82
C GLY A 183 -2.78 3.70 9.38
N ALA A 184 -1.68 3.60 10.14
CA ALA A 184 -0.56 2.68 9.89
C ALA A 184 0.08 2.79 8.48
N MET A 185 -0.09 3.93 7.77
CA MET A 185 0.38 4.08 6.38
C MET A 185 1.87 3.73 6.21
N PHE A 186 2.73 4.15 7.13
CA PHE A 186 4.18 3.87 7.11
C PHE A 186 4.63 3.00 8.29
N LYS A 187 3.69 2.36 8.99
CA LYS A 187 4.02 1.58 10.19
C LYS A 187 4.98 0.44 9.87
N TYR A 188 6.08 0.35 10.65
CA TYR A 188 7.17 -0.60 10.48
C TYR A 188 7.95 -0.50 9.15
N CYS A 189 8.05 0.70 8.59
CA CYS A 189 9.04 1.01 7.58
C CYS A 189 10.41 1.19 8.26
N LEU A 190 11.05 0.07 8.63
CA LEU A 190 12.19 0.06 9.55
C LEU A 190 13.44 0.73 8.99
N GLU A 191 13.66 0.60 7.67
CA GLU A 191 14.82 1.14 6.97
C GLU A 191 14.57 2.53 6.37
N MET A 192 13.35 3.07 6.49
CA MET A 192 12.98 4.38 5.95
C MET A 192 13.76 5.49 6.67
N GLU A 193 14.60 6.19 5.92
CA GLU A 193 15.47 7.27 6.44
C GLU A 193 14.80 8.64 6.33
N LYS A 194 13.96 8.83 5.32
CA LYS A 194 13.21 10.06 5.06
C LYS A 194 11.83 9.78 4.51
N ILE A 195 10.84 10.46 5.06
CA ILE A 195 9.48 10.54 4.51
C ILE A 195 9.16 12.01 4.26
N ASP A 196 8.90 12.35 2.99
CA ASP A 196 8.48 13.71 2.62
C ASP A 196 6.96 13.75 2.50
N VAL A 197 6.34 14.38 3.48
CA VAL A 197 4.87 14.56 3.55
C VAL A 197 4.46 16.02 3.38
N ALA A 198 5.36 16.89 2.91
CA ALA A 198 5.12 18.34 2.82
C ALA A 198 3.90 18.74 1.97
N LYS A 199 3.47 17.86 1.07
CA LYS A 199 2.27 18.08 0.23
C LYS A 199 1.00 17.44 0.77
N PHE A 200 1.06 16.72 1.90
CA PHE A 200 -0.11 16.05 2.44
C PHE A 200 -1.13 17.06 2.98
N ASN A 201 -2.31 17.08 2.43
CA ASN A 201 -3.46 17.75 3.02
C ASN A 201 -4.17 16.75 3.96
N THR A 202 -4.26 17.08 5.24
CA THR A 202 -4.84 16.20 6.26
C THR A 202 -6.18 16.71 6.80
N GLU A 203 -6.77 17.72 6.18
CA GLU A 203 -8.00 18.38 6.65
C GLU A 203 -9.18 17.40 6.84
N LYS A 204 -9.29 16.38 5.96
CA LYS A 204 -10.37 15.38 6.05
C LYS A 204 -9.98 14.11 6.80
N VAL A 205 -8.73 14.01 7.27
CA VAL A 205 -8.24 12.80 7.92
C VAL A 205 -8.86 12.68 9.32
N THR A 206 -9.42 11.51 9.60
CA THR A 206 -10.00 11.17 10.90
C THR A 206 -9.18 10.16 11.69
N ASN A 207 -8.35 9.36 11.01
CA ASN A 207 -7.54 8.31 11.61
C ASN A 207 -6.06 8.43 11.18
N MET A 208 -5.19 8.62 12.19
CA MET A 208 -3.72 8.64 12.04
C MET A 208 -3.05 7.59 12.96
N ARG A 209 -3.83 6.60 13.46
CA ARG A 209 -3.31 5.57 14.36
C ARG A 209 -2.06 4.92 13.77
N GLY A 210 -0.94 4.98 14.50
CA GLY A 210 0.30 4.31 14.13
C GLY A 210 0.92 4.75 12.82
N MET A 211 0.56 5.93 12.27
CA MET A 211 0.96 6.34 10.92
C MET A 211 2.47 6.21 10.67
N PHE A 212 3.31 6.56 11.65
CA PHE A 212 4.77 6.48 11.59
C PHE A 212 5.37 5.48 12.58
N SER A 213 4.54 4.68 13.23
CA SER A 213 4.96 3.72 14.26
C SER A 213 6.05 2.77 13.75
N GLY A 214 7.17 2.65 14.45
CA GLY A 214 8.26 1.77 14.09
C GLY A 214 9.13 2.27 12.93
N CYS A 215 9.03 3.54 12.54
CA CYS A 215 9.96 4.16 11.60
C CYS A 215 11.27 4.52 12.32
N ARG A 216 12.11 3.50 12.56
CA ARG A 216 13.25 3.59 13.48
C ARG A 216 14.40 4.46 13.01
N LYS A 217 14.53 4.66 11.69
CA LYS A 217 15.66 5.43 11.11
C LYS A 217 15.31 6.87 10.76
N ILE A 218 14.04 7.25 10.79
CA ILE A 218 13.64 8.65 10.52
C ILE A 218 14.19 9.54 11.62
N THR A 219 14.96 10.55 11.25
CA THR A 219 15.57 11.52 12.18
C THR A 219 14.78 12.80 12.31
N SER A 220 13.95 13.13 11.32
CA SER A 220 13.11 14.33 11.29
C SER A 220 11.84 14.11 10.48
N LEU A 221 10.74 14.73 10.90
CA LEU A 221 9.48 14.82 10.19
C LEU A 221 8.98 16.27 10.26
N ASP A 222 8.68 16.85 9.10
CA ASP A 222 7.99 18.14 9.06
C ASP A 222 6.48 17.92 8.98
N LEU A 223 5.80 18.18 10.08
CA LEU A 223 4.35 18.04 10.23
C LEU A 223 3.67 19.40 10.47
N SER A 224 4.39 20.51 10.25
CA SER A 224 3.92 21.87 10.57
C SER A 224 2.64 22.27 9.82
N HIS A 225 2.37 21.62 8.69
CA HIS A 225 1.20 21.85 7.85
C HIS A 225 0.04 20.86 8.11
N PHE A 226 0.22 19.88 9.01
CA PHE A 226 -0.85 18.93 9.32
C PHE A 226 -2.00 19.62 10.04
N ASN A 227 -3.18 19.53 9.48
CA ASN A 227 -4.43 19.88 10.14
C ASN A 227 -5.03 18.61 10.78
N THR A 228 -5.07 18.57 12.10
CA THR A 228 -5.59 17.42 12.85
C THR A 228 -6.96 17.69 13.50
N GLU A 229 -7.64 18.78 13.11
CA GLU A 229 -8.93 19.21 13.69
C GLU A 229 -10.02 18.13 13.63
N ASN A 230 -9.97 17.24 12.63
CA ASN A 230 -10.93 16.15 12.46
C ASN A 230 -10.41 14.79 12.92
N VAL A 231 -9.15 14.70 13.38
CA VAL A 231 -8.55 13.45 13.82
C VAL A 231 -9.12 13.00 15.15
N THR A 232 -9.55 11.75 15.20
CA THR A 232 -10.10 11.11 16.40
C THR A 232 -9.16 10.09 17.03
N ASN A 233 -8.18 9.60 16.27
CA ASN A 233 -7.25 8.55 16.73
C ASN A 233 -5.81 8.84 16.28
N THR A 234 -4.92 9.01 17.27
CA THR A 234 -3.47 9.17 17.12
C THR A 234 -2.70 8.09 17.89
N ASN A 235 -3.38 7.03 18.35
CA ASN A 235 -2.79 5.93 19.12
C ASN A 235 -1.53 5.41 18.42
N THR A 236 -0.44 5.30 19.18
CA THR A 236 0.86 4.81 18.69
C THR A 236 1.42 5.53 17.46
N MET A 237 1.00 6.78 17.14
CA MET A 237 1.38 7.46 15.90
C MET A 237 2.89 7.53 15.66
N PHE A 238 3.69 7.74 16.71
CA PHE A 238 5.16 7.79 16.68
C PHE A 238 5.82 6.70 17.54
N PHE A 239 5.10 5.65 17.89
CA PHE A 239 5.61 4.52 18.70
C PHE A 239 6.92 3.99 18.08
N SER A 240 7.99 3.84 18.88
CA SER A 240 9.32 3.36 18.43
C SER A 240 9.88 4.12 17.22
N CYS A 241 9.73 5.45 17.19
CA CYS A 241 10.49 6.32 16.29
C CYS A 241 11.85 6.64 16.93
N ASP A 242 12.72 5.63 16.98
CA ASP A 242 13.91 5.60 17.84
C ASP A 242 14.96 6.67 17.51
N ALA A 243 15.00 7.15 16.25
CA ALA A 243 16.01 8.12 15.80
C ALA A 243 15.56 9.58 15.88
N ILE A 244 14.25 9.86 16.02
CA ILE A 244 13.72 11.23 16.10
C ILE A 244 14.13 11.86 17.43
N THR A 245 14.75 13.04 17.37
CA THR A 245 15.20 13.79 18.56
C THR A 245 14.26 14.91 18.96
N SER A 246 13.49 15.43 18.02
CA SER A 246 12.49 16.48 18.27
C SER A 246 11.34 16.39 17.25
N LEU A 247 10.15 16.78 17.69
CA LEU A 247 8.96 16.93 16.85
C LEU A 247 8.31 18.29 17.11
N ASN A 248 7.93 18.97 16.04
CA ASN A 248 7.07 20.15 16.13
C ASN A 248 5.64 19.75 15.80
N LEU A 249 4.80 19.74 16.83
CA LEU A 249 3.38 19.39 16.77
C LEU A 249 2.50 20.60 17.17
N SER A 250 3.03 21.83 17.05
CA SER A 250 2.29 23.05 17.44
C SER A 250 1.04 23.30 16.57
N SER A 251 0.97 22.70 15.38
CA SER A 251 -0.22 22.73 14.51
C SER A 251 -1.30 21.71 14.91
N PHE A 252 -0.95 20.74 15.77
CA PHE A 252 -1.88 19.66 16.13
C PHE A 252 -2.99 20.17 17.06
N LYS A 253 -4.21 19.95 16.64
CA LYS A 253 -5.42 20.15 17.44
C LYS A 253 -5.92 18.78 17.89
N LEU A 254 -6.06 18.57 19.19
CA LEU A 254 -6.37 17.27 19.78
C LEU A 254 -7.74 17.20 20.44
N GLU A 255 -8.60 18.22 20.24
CA GLU A 255 -9.89 18.33 20.91
C GLU A 255 -10.85 17.19 20.57
N LYS A 256 -10.73 16.60 19.37
CA LYS A 256 -11.54 15.46 18.93
C LYS A 256 -10.85 14.12 19.14
N VAL A 257 -9.57 14.11 19.55
CA VAL A 257 -8.84 12.86 19.72
C VAL A 257 -9.35 12.14 20.97
N THR A 258 -9.85 10.93 20.76
CA THR A 258 -10.35 10.03 21.82
C THR A 258 -9.37 8.95 22.19
N ASP A 259 -8.37 8.65 21.33
CA ASP A 259 -7.34 7.64 21.56
C ASP A 259 -5.98 8.18 21.12
N MET A 260 -5.09 8.42 22.08
CA MET A 260 -3.70 8.83 21.89
C MET A 260 -2.72 7.92 22.66
N GLY A 261 -3.16 6.74 23.05
CA GLY A 261 -2.37 5.82 23.86
C GLY A 261 -1.03 5.49 23.20
N SER A 262 0.04 5.50 24.01
CA SER A 262 1.40 5.15 23.58
C SER A 262 1.94 5.94 22.39
N MET A 263 1.46 7.16 22.15
CA MET A 263 1.80 7.98 20.98
C MET A 263 3.31 8.14 20.78
N PHE A 264 4.07 8.31 21.88
CA PHE A 264 5.53 8.49 21.88
C PHE A 264 6.27 7.37 22.63
N PHE A 265 5.60 6.25 22.92
CA PHE A 265 6.23 5.16 23.65
C PHE A 265 7.43 4.62 22.88
N ALA A 266 8.55 4.36 23.58
CA ALA A 266 9.80 3.86 23.01
C ALA A 266 10.45 4.78 21.93
N CYS A 267 10.23 6.10 21.99
CA CYS A 267 11.00 7.07 21.22
C CYS A 267 12.33 7.36 21.96
N GLU A 268 13.29 6.46 21.88
CA GLU A 268 14.49 6.43 22.77
C GLU A 268 15.35 7.69 22.71
N LYS A 269 15.43 8.35 21.53
CA LYS A 269 16.26 9.57 21.35
C LYS A 269 15.44 10.86 21.45
N MET A 270 14.14 10.81 21.70
CA MET A 270 13.30 11.99 21.82
C MET A 270 13.71 12.87 22.98
N LYS A 271 14.01 14.12 22.69
CA LYS A 271 14.43 15.14 23.68
C LYS A 271 13.40 16.26 23.83
N THR A 272 12.74 16.63 22.74
CA THR A 272 11.85 17.80 22.73
C THR A 272 10.63 17.55 21.84
N ILE A 273 9.46 17.89 22.38
CA ILE A 273 8.22 17.97 21.63
C ILE A 273 7.70 19.41 21.79
N TYR A 274 7.58 20.11 20.66
CA TYR A 274 6.93 21.42 20.64
C TYR A 274 5.45 21.21 20.38
N CYS A 275 4.61 21.65 21.30
CA CYS A 275 3.14 21.56 21.21
C CYS A 275 2.50 22.86 21.63
N ASP A 276 1.27 23.10 21.22
CA ASP A 276 0.47 24.21 21.75
C ASP A 276 0.08 23.93 23.22
N TYR A 277 0.03 24.96 24.04
CA TYR A 277 -0.43 24.88 25.43
C TYR A 277 -1.89 24.47 25.60
N THR A 278 -2.66 24.43 24.51
CA THR A 278 -4.06 24.01 24.48
C THR A 278 -4.26 22.50 24.44
N TRP A 279 -3.17 21.71 24.39
CA TRP A 279 -3.28 20.24 24.39
C TRP A 279 -4.01 19.75 25.64
N LYS A 280 -5.28 19.45 25.51
CA LYS A 280 -6.09 18.76 26.51
C LYS A 280 -6.37 17.36 26.01
N CYS A 281 -5.86 16.36 26.72
CA CYS A 281 -6.31 14.98 26.52
C CYS A 281 -7.76 14.91 26.96
N ALA A 282 -8.63 14.27 26.18
CA ALA A 282 -9.90 13.82 26.71
C ALA A 282 -9.57 12.88 27.89
N GLU A 283 -10.11 13.16 29.07
CA GLU A 283 -9.93 12.31 30.23
C GLU A 283 -10.41 10.92 29.85
N SER A 284 -9.50 9.92 29.90
CA SER A 284 -9.87 8.52 29.73
C SER A 284 -10.76 8.13 30.90
N THR A 285 -12.06 8.02 30.66
CA THR A 285 -13.01 7.40 31.59
C THR A 285 -12.77 5.91 31.71
#